data_5411da163d8cde6f78f655db4c2ad5a2
#
_entry.id   5411da163d8cde6f78f655db4c2ad5a2
#
_cell.length_a   1.000
_cell.length_b   1.000
_cell.length_c   1.000
_cell.angle_alpha   90.00
_cell.angle_beta   90.00
_cell.angle_gamma   90.00
#
_symmetry.space_group_name_H-M   'P 1'
#
loop_
_entity.id
_entity.type
_entity.pdbx_description
1 polymer ?
#
loop_
_entity_poly.entity_id
_entity_poly.type
_entity_poly.pdbx_seq_one_letter_code
_entity_poly.pdbx_strand_id
1 'polypeptide(L)'
;MKLLIRILILFATWPSVSPAQNDGGFMIARLKYNGGGDWYNDPSAEVNLLRFIAQNTNIKTNPKYEFVDLSSGNVFSYPFLFITGHGNIVFSDSDARKLRTYLENGGFLYVDDDYGLDKALRRELKKVFPQKDLVEIPFDYGLYNCMFDFRNGPPKTHEHDNNPPRGFGIFHEGRLCVYYTYESNPSDGWADPEVHKNPPAKREEALKFGTNIVVWALMN
;
A
#
# COMPACT_ATOMS: atom_id res chain seq x y z
N MET A 1 23.72 63.95 3.30
CA MET A 1 22.35 63.51 2.94
C MET A 1 22.43 62.01 2.73
N LYS A 2 22.14 61.20 3.77
CA LYS A 2 22.22 59.72 3.71
C LYS A 2 20.85 59.13 3.34
N LEU A 3 20.75 58.48 2.18
CA LEU A 3 19.52 57.86 1.70
C LEU A 3 19.39 56.49 2.37
N LEU A 4 18.39 56.33 3.23
CA LEU A 4 18.01 55.04 3.84
C LEU A 4 17.06 54.29 2.89
N ILE A 5 17.57 53.25 2.25
CA ILE A 5 16.74 52.31 1.46
C ILE A 5 16.09 51.35 2.47
N ARG A 6 14.76 51.42 2.63
CA ARG A 6 13.96 50.43 3.37
C ARG A 6 13.63 49.31 2.42
N ILE A 7 14.23 48.13 2.64
CA ILE A 7 13.86 46.89 1.96
C ILE A 7 12.60 46.37 2.64
N LEU A 8 11.49 46.34 1.88
CA LEU A 8 10.22 45.74 2.31
C LEU A 8 10.28 44.26 1.96
N ILE A 9 10.46 43.39 2.95
CA ILE A 9 10.41 41.91 2.74
C ILE A 9 8.93 41.54 2.81
N LEU A 10 8.36 41.24 1.63
CA LEU A 10 7.04 40.62 1.52
C LEU A 10 7.18 39.11 1.86
N PHE A 11 6.68 38.73 3.02
CA PHE A 11 6.44 37.33 3.35
C PHE A 11 5.23 36.82 2.54
N ALA A 12 5.48 36.09 1.47
CA ALA A 12 4.41 35.34 0.80
C ALA A 12 3.99 34.19 1.71
N THR A 13 2.86 34.33 2.40
CA THR A 13 2.21 33.21 3.10
C THR A 13 1.61 32.29 2.04
N TRP A 14 2.25 31.18 1.76
CA TRP A 14 1.59 30.11 1.01
C TRP A 14 0.47 29.53 1.89
N PRO A 15 -0.73 29.36 1.34
CA PRO A 15 -1.78 28.67 2.05
C PRO A 15 -1.30 27.21 2.24
N SER A 16 -1.07 26.83 3.49
CA SER A 16 -0.95 25.43 3.86
C SER A 16 -2.30 24.77 3.58
N VAL A 17 -2.37 23.97 2.51
CA VAL A 17 -3.50 23.07 2.29
C VAL A 17 -3.42 22.03 3.39
N SER A 18 -4.20 22.24 4.47
CA SER A 18 -4.42 21.19 5.45
C SER A 18 -5.04 20.00 4.73
N PRO A 19 -4.49 18.77 4.86
CA PRO A 19 -5.17 17.59 4.35
C PRO A 19 -6.55 17.54 4.98
N ALA A 20 -7.57 17.24 4.18
CA ALA A 20 -8.94 17.10 4.64
C ALA A 20 -8.95 16.14 5.84
N GLN A 21 -9.29 16.68 7.01
CA GLN A 21 -9.37 15.92 8.25
C GLN A 21 -10.55 14.97 8.12
N ASN A 22 -10.25 13.72 7.73
CA ASN A 22 -11.24 12.67 7.65
C ASN A 22 -11.50 12.22 9.11
N ASP A 23 -12.54 12.75 9.73
CA ASP A 23 -12.92 12.47 11.14
C ASP A 23 -13.21 10.97 11.41
N GLY A 24 -13.09 10.13 10.39
CA GLY A 24 -13.45 8.72 10.38
C GLY A 24 -12.34 7.72 10.75
N GLY A 25 -11.07 8.12 10.85
CA GLY A 25 -9.94 7.19 11.07
C GLY A 25 -9.28 6.70 9.77
N PHE A 26 -8.20 5.93 9.91
CA PHE A 26 -7.43 5.38 8.79
C PHE A 26 -8.27 4.40 7.97
N MET A 27 -8.17 4.51 6.65
CA MET A 27 -8.81 3.62 5.67
C MET A 27 -7.79 3.11 4.67
N ILE A 28 -8.01 1.90 4.17
CA ILE A 28 -7.33 1.33 3.02
C ILE A 28 -8.25 1.53 1.81
N ALA A 29 -7.74 2.09 0.71
CA ALA A 29 -8.48 2.16 -0.53
C ALA A 29 -7.95 1.15 -1.53
N ARG A 30 -8.82 0.23 -1.98
CA ARG A 30 -8.47 -0.71 -3.04
C ARG A 30 -8.38 0.01 -4.37
N LEU A 31 -7.27 -0.17 -5.09
CA LEU A 31 -7.07 0.43 -6.39
C LEU A 31 -7.73 -0.41 -7.47
N LYS A 32 -8.76 0.14 -8.11
CA LYS A 32 -9.35 -0.41 -9.31
C LYS A 32 -8.41 -0.22 -10.50
N TYR A 33 -8.11 -1.31 -11.20
CA TYR A 33 -7.23 -1.30 -12.38
C TYR A 33 -7.89 -1.96 -13.58
N ASN A 34 -7.35 -1.71 -14.76
CA ASN A 34 -7.75 -2.34 -16.01
C ASN A 34 -6.83 -3.55 -16.31
N GLY A 35 -7.18 -4.32 -17.34
CA GLY A 35 -6.34 -5.45 -17.80
C GLY A 35 -6.98 -6.80 -17.63
N GLY A 36 -8.15 -6.88 -17.00
CA GLY A 36 -8.94 -8.12 -16.85
C GLY A 36 -8.63 -8.92 -15.58
N GLY A 37 -7.75 -8.43 -14.71
CA GLY A 37 -7.60 -9.01 -13.38
C GLY A 37 -8.77 -8.65 -12.45
N ASP A 38 -8.99 -9.46 -11.44
CA ASP A 38 -10.13 -9.40 -10.53
C ASP A 38 -9.85 -8.55 -9.28
N TRP A 39 -9.47 -7.27 -9.49
CA TRP A 39 -9.19 -6.30 -8.41
C TRP A 39 -10.25 -6.26 -7.28
N TYR A 40 -11.43 -6.78 -7.52
CA TYR A 40 -12.61 -6.76 -6.64
C TYR A 40 -12.75 -8.03 -5.78
N ASN A 41 -11.81 -8.99 -5.87
CA ASN A 41 -11.87 -10.21 -5.07
C ASN A 41 -11.84 -9.89 -3.55
N ASP A 42 -12.30 -10.81 -2.73
CA ASP A 42 -12.22 -10.75 -1.26
C ASP A 42 -12.60 -9.40 -0.61
N PRO A 43 -13.82 -8.88 -0.80
CA PRO A 43 -14.21 -7.55 -0.34
C PRO A 43 -14.23 -7.40 1.19
N SER A 44 -14.12 -8.48 1.96
CA SER A 44 -14.00 -8.46 3.42
C SER A 44 -12.56 -8.28 3.93
N ALA A 45 -11.56 -8.43 3.06
CA ALA A 45 -10.15 -8.47 3.47
C ALA A 45 -9.71 -7.20 4.20
N GLU A 46 -9.84 -6.02 3.57
CA GLU A 46 -9.44 -4.75 4.19
C GLU A 46 -10.27 -4.42 5.42
N VAL A 47 -11.54 -4.78 5.41
CA VAL A 47 -12.46 -4.56 6.55
C VAL A 47 -11.99 -5.31 7.77
N ASN A 48 -11.61 -6.59 7.60
CA ASN A 48 -11.11 -7.44 8.68
C ASN A 48 -9.73 -7.01 9.15
N LEU A 49 -8.82 -6.64 8.22
CA LEU A 49 -7.51 -6.09 8.59
C LEU A 49 -7.66 -4.80 9.41
N LEU A 50 -8.51 -3.86 8.98
CA LEU A 50 -8.75 -2.61 9.70
C LEU A 50 -9.35 -2.83 11.10
N ARG A 51 -10.25 -3.82 11.26
CA ARG A 51 -10.76 -4.23 12.57
C ARG A 51 -9.67 -4.81 13.46
N PHE A 52 -8.81 -5.67 12.89
CA PHE A 52 -7.69 -6.25 13.61
C PHE A 52 -6.70 -5.19 14.08
N ILE A 53 -6.36 -4.22 13.21
CA ILE A 53 -5.49 -3.08 13.56
C ILE A 53 -6.08 -2.28 14.72
N ALA A 54 -7.36 -1.92 14.68
CA ALA A 54 -8.01 -1.17 15.75
C ALA A 54 -8.02 -1.92 17.10
N GLN A 55 -8.07 -3.26 17.08
CA GLN A 55 -8.06 -4.09 18.27
C GLN A 55 -6.66 -4.30 18.87
N ASN A 56 -5.61 -4.19 18.07
CA ASN A 56 -4.24 -4.54 18.46
C ASN A 56 -3.28 -3.35 18.47
N THR A 57 -3.74 -2.15 18.12
CA THR A 57 -2.95 -0.92 18.08
C THR A 57 -3.77 0.27 18.58
N ASN A 58 -3.12 1.43 18.72
CA ASN A 58 -3.80 2.70 19.00
C ASN A 58 -4.25 3.46 17.73
N ILE A 59 -4.16 2.82 16.56
CA ILE A 59 -4.56 3.42 15.29
C ILE A 59 -6.08 3.39 15.19
N LYS A 60 -6.71 4.58 15.15
CA LYS A 60 -8.13 4.69 14.86
C LYS A 60 -8.36 4.35 13.40
N THR A 61 -9.14 3.32 13.12
CA THR A 61 -9.48 2.87 11.76
C THR A 61 -10.95 3.09 11.43
N ASN A 62 -11.26 3.13 10.14
CA ASN A 62 -12.63 3.09 9.62
C ASN A 62 -12.77 1.83 8.75
N PRO A 63 -13.33 0.72 9.30
CA PRO A 63 -13.34 -0.59 8.65
C PRO A 63 -14.42 -0.67 7.58
N LYS A 64 -14.22 0.02 6.47
CA LYS A 64 -15.07 -0.01 5.28
C LYS A 64 -14.29 -0.53 4.08
N TYR A 65 -14.98 -1.23 3.19
CA TYR A 65 -14.48 -1.53 1.87
C TYR A 65 -14.61 -0.29 0.99
N GLU A 66 -13.49 0.28 0.62
CA GLU A 66 -13.40 1.46 -0.23
C GLU A 66 -12.54 1.15 -1.44
N PHE A 67 -12.91 1.67 -2.60
CA PHE A 67 -12.10 1.54 -3.80
C PHE A 67 -11.99 2.88 -4.54
N VAL A 68 -10.88 3.05 -5.21
CA VAL A 68 -10.59 4.25 -6.00
C VAL A 68 -10.09 3.88 -7.39
N ASP A 69 -10.32 4.79 -8.31
CA ASP A 69 -9.84 4.71 -9.68
C ASP A 69 -8.81 5.82 -9.91
N LEU A 70 -7.69 5.50 -10.57
CA LEU A 70 -6.66 6.49 -10.89
C LEU A 70 -7.17 7.59 -11.83
N SER A 71 -8.24 7.35 -12.59
CA SER A 71 -8.86 8.40 -13.41
C SER A 71 -9.54 9.49 -12.57
N SER A 72 -10.03 9.12 -11.35
CA SER A 72 -10.64 10.07 -10.42
C SER A 72 -9.59 10.90 -9.67
N GLY A 73 -10.00 12.06 -9.11
CA GLY A 73 -9.15 12.87 -8.23
C GLY A 73 -9.00 12.32 -6.80
N ASN A 74 -9.81 11.34 -6.42
CA ASN A 74 -9.97 10.90 -5.03
C ASN A 74 -8.78 10.09 -4.49
N VAL A 75 -7.88 9.59 -5.36
CA VAL A 75 -6.71 8.79 -4.94
C VAL A 75 -5.86 9.50 -3.88
N PHE A 76 -5.73 10.82 -3.96
CA PHE A 76 -4.94 11.63 -3.01
C PHE A 76 -5.60 11.81 -1.64
N SER A 77 -6.85 11.36 -1.48
CA SER A 77 -7.55 11.39 -0.17
C SER A 77 -7.19 10.20 0.72
N TYR A 78 -6.48 9.22 0.21
CA TYR A 78 -6.12 8.00 0.92
C TYR A 78 -4.61 7.90 1.06
N PRO A 79 -4.06 7.74 2.27
CA PRO A 79 -2.61 7.60 2.46
C PRO A 79 -2.10 6.23 2.03
N PHE A 80 -2.98 5.23 1.88
CA PHE A 80 -2.65 3.84 1.62
C PHE A 80 -3.56 3.27 0.52
N LEU A 81 -2.93 2.83 -0.56
CA LEU A 81 -3.59 2.10 -1.64
C LEU A 81 -3.23 0.62 -1.58
N PHE A 82 -4.20 -0.22 -1.93
CA PHE A 82 -4.04 -1.66 -1.99
C PHE A 82 -4.40 -2.20 -3.37
N ILE A 83 -3.56 -3.08 -3.90
CA ILE A 83 -3.81 -3.87 -5.09
C ILE A 83 -3.72 -5.34 -4.73
N THR A 84 -4.69 -6.13 -5.15
CA THR A 84 -4.64 -7.58 -5.18
C THR A 84 -5.41 -8.08 -6.39
N GLY A 85 -5.35 -9.36 -6.66
CA GLY A 85 -6.09 -10.04 -7.72
C GLY A 85 -5.24 -10.99 -8.54
N HIS A 86 -5.92 -11.73 -9.43
CA HIS A 86 -5.30 -12.69 -10.34
C HIS A 86 -5.02 -12.06 -11.70
N GLY A 87 -3.95 -12.50 -12.35
CA GLY A 87 -3.73 -12.28 -13.77
C GLY A 87 -3.12 -10.93 -14.12
N ASN A 88 -3.83 -10.08 -14.86
CA ASN A 88 -3.20 -8.95 -15.56
C ASN A 88 -3.64 -7.59 -15.06
N ILE A 89 -2.68 -6.69 -14.91
CA ILE A 89 -2.88 -5.25 -14.65
C ILE A 89 -2.47 -4.45 -15.89
N VAL A 90 -3.20 -3.39 -16.19
CA VAL A 90 -2.84 -2.40 -17.20
C VAL A 90 -3.11 -0.99 -16.68
N PHE A 91 -2.08 -0.16 -16.64
CA PHE A 91 -2.19 1.28 -16.42
C PHE A 91 -2.05 2.03 -17.75
N SER A 92 -2.91 3.01 -17.97
CA SER A 92 -2.67 4.01 -19.01
C SER A 92 -1.46 4.88 -18.61
N ASP A 93 -0.91 5.62 -19.58
CA ASP A 93 0.18 6.58 -19.29
C ASP A 93 -0.26 7.67 -18.30
N SER A 94 -1.54 8.06 -18.32
CA SER A 94 -2.09 9.03 -17.37
C SER A 94 -2.19 8.42 -15.96
N ASP A 95 -2.61 7.15 -15.86
CA ASP A 95 -2.69 6.44 -14.57
C ASP A 95 -1.29 6.27 -13.96
N ALA A 96 -0.33 5.86 -14.78
CA ALA A 96 1.06 5.70 -14.32
C ALA A 96 1.65 7.03 -13.81
N ARG A 97 1.41 8.15 -14.51
CA ARG A 97 1.84 9.47 -14.05
C ARG A 97 1.15 9.88 -12.74
N LYS A 98 -0.16 9.66 -12.63
CA LYS A 98 -0.91 10.00 -11.43
C LYS A 98 -0.48 9.16 -10.23
N LEU A 99 -0.28 7.85 -10.42
CA LEU A 99 0.22 6.96 -9.38
C LEU A 99 1.64 7.37 -8.94
N ARG A 100 2.51 7.75 -9.88
CA ARG A 100 3.83 8.31 -9.56
C ARG A 100 3.70 9.54 -8.66
N THR A 101 2.90 10.53 -9.07
CA THR A 101 2.67 11.75 -8.29
C THR A 101 2.16 11.42 -6.89
N TYR A 102 1.22 10.47 -6.77
CA TYR A 102 0.73 10.00 -5.48
C TYR A 102 1.84 9.45 -4.59
N LEU A 103 2.67 8.56 -5.13
CA LEU A 103 3.76 7.90 -4.41
C LEU A 103 4.90 8.86 -4.04
N GLU A 104 5.21 9.81 -4.91
CA GLU A 104 6.24 10.85 -4.67
C GLU A 104 5.80 11.85 -3.58
N ASN A 105 4.50 12.06 -3.41
CA ASN A 105 3.93 13.00 -2.43
C ASN A 105 3.44 12.33 -1.12
N GLY A 106 4.03 11.22 -0.73
CA GLY A 106 3.77 10.61 0.58
C GLY A 106 2.81 9.43 0.57
N GLY A 107 2.15 9.13 -0.56
CA GLY A 107 1.30 7.95 -0.68
C GLY A 107 2.09 6.65 -0.58
N PHE A 108 1.42 5.59 -0.16
CA PHE A 108 1.95 4.24 -0.08
C PHE A 108 1.10 3.27 -0.89
N LEU A 109 1.73 2.38 -1.65
CA LEU A 109 1.08 1.31 -2.37
C LEU A 109 1.53 -0.04 -1.84
N TYR A 110 0.60 -0.83 -1.35
CA TYR A 110 0.80 -2.24 -1.10
C TYR A 110 0.19 -3.07 -2.24
N VAL A 111 0.94 -4.06 -2.71
CA VAL A 111 0.47 -5.02 -3.72
C VAL A 111 0.64 -6.43 -3.19
N ASP A 112 -0.40 -7.23 -3.27
CA ASP A 112 -0.37 -8.65 -2.98
C ASP A 112 -0.63 -9.45 -4.26
N ASP A 113 0.31 -10.32 -4.63
CA ASP A 113 0.12 -11.22 -5.78
C ASP A 113 -0.76 -12.39 -5.34
N ASP A 114 -2.02 -12.30 -5.67
CA ASP A 114 -2.95 -13.39 -5.42
C ASP A 114 -2.61 -14.61 -6.28
N TYR A 115 -2.41 -14.44 -7.58
CA TYR A 115 -1.69 -15.39 -8.46
C TYR A 115 -1.51 -14.84 -9.88
N GLY A 116 -0.28 -14.93 -10.37
CA GLY A 116 0.05 -14.61 -11.75
C GLY A 116 0.10 -13.12 -12.09
N LEU A 117 0.11 -12.26 -11.09
CA LEU A 117 0.16 -10.79 -11.24
C LEU A 117 1.60 -10.29 -11.51
N ASP A 118 2.64 -11.02 -11.08
CA ASP A 118 4.04 -10.59 -11.03
C ASP A 118 4.54 -9.95 -12.33
N LYS A 119 4.40 -10.63 -13.47
CA LYS A 119 4.89 -10.10 -14.75
C LYS A 119 4.20 -8.82 -15.16
N ALA A 120 2.88 -8.74 -14.94
CA ALA A 120 2.09 -7.57 -15.28
C ALA A 120 2.43 -6.41 -14.34
N LEU A 121 2.51 -6.66 -13.04
CA LEU A 121 2.87 -5.65 -12.05
C LEU A 121 4.24 -5.03 -12.34
N ARG A 122 5.27 -5.85 -12.58
CA ARG A 122 6.61 -5.33 -12.89
C ARG A 122 6.63 -4.48 -14.15
N ARG A 123 5.89 -4.88 -15.19
CA ARG A 123 5.73 -4.09 -16.41
C ARG A 123 5.06 -2.74 -16.12
N GLU A 124 3.99 -2.74 -15.35
CA GLU A 124 3.22 -1.52 -15.08
C GLU A 124 3.95 -0.58 -14.11
N LEU A 125 4.65 -1.11 -13.12
CA LEU A 125 5.49 -0.29 -12.23
C LEU A 125 6.66 0.36 -12.97
N LYS A 126 7.15 -0.22 -14.07
CA LYS A 126 8.12 0.44 -14.96
C LYS A 126 7.56 1.66 -15.68
N LYS A 127 6.25 1.72 -15.95
CA LYS A 127 5.62 2.96 -16.44
C LYS A 127 5.53 4.01 -15.33
N VAL A 128 5.26 3.57 -14.09
CA VAL A 128 5.21 4.46 -12.93
C VAL A 128 6.59 5.04 -12.63
N PHE A 129 7.62 4.21 -12.52
CA PHE A 129 9.00 4.59 -12.24
C PHE A 129 9.96 3.99 -13.28
N PRO A 130 10.14 4.63 -14.45
CA PRO A 130 10.96 4.07 -15.54
C PRO A 130 12.43 3.80 -15.15
N GLN A 131 12.96 4.57 -14.19
CA GLN A 131 14.36 4.48 -13.75
C GLN A 131 14.56 3.63 -12.48
N LYS A 132 13.47 3.02 -11.95
CA LYS A 132 13.53 2.21 -10.72
C LYS A 132 13.08 0.79 -11.01
N ASP A 133 13.64 -0.15 -10.26
CA ASP A 133 13.21 -1.55 -10.25
C ASP A 133 12.64 -1.91 -8.87
N LEU A 134 11.81 -2.94 -8.83
CA LEU A 134 11.48 -3.61 -7.58
C LEU A 134 12.75 -4.28 -7.05
N VAL A 135 13.16 -3.90 -5.85
CA VAL A 135 14.28 -4.51 -5.13
C VAL A 135 13.75 -5.43 -4.03
N GLU A 136 14.38 -6.56 -3.82
CA GLU A 136 14.02 -7.46 -2.72
C GLU A 136 14.30 -6.78 -1.38
N ILE A 137 13.34 -6.85 -0.45
CA ILE A 137 13.46 -6.27 0.88
C ILE A 137 14.02 -7.33 1.82
N PRO A 138 15.21 -7.12 2.39
CA PRO A 138 15.83 -8.08 3.29
C PRO A 138 15.00 -8.24 4.57
N PHE A 139 14.99 -9.43 5.17
CA PHE A 139 14.11 -9.75 6.30
C PHE A 139 14.48 -9.05 7.61
N ASP A 140 15.64 -8.42 7.70
CA ASP A 140 16.04 -7.53 8.79
C ASP A 140 15.53 -6.08 8.62
N TYR A 141 14.88 -5.77 7.48
CA TYR A 141 14.28 -4.46 7.27
C TYR A 141 13.14 -4.20 8.26
N GLY A 142 13.06 -2.97 8.77
CA GLY A 142 12.16 -2.60 9.86
C GLY A 142 10.68 -2.94 9.66
N LEU A 143 10.19 -3.02 8.43
CA LEU A 143 8.82 -3.44 8.12
C LEU A 143 8.50 -4.83 8.71
N TYR A 144 9.47 -5.74 8.72
CA TYR A 144 9.24 -7.10 9.21
C TYR A 144 9.20 -7.23 10.74
N ASN A 145 9.49 -6.15 11.47
CA ASN A 145 9.49 -6.21 12.95
C ASN A 145 8.99 -4.92 13.64
N CYS A 146 8.34 -4.01 12.91
CA CYS A 146 7.88 -2.74 13.47
C CYS A 146 6.75 -2.89 14.52
N MET A 147 5.95 -3.95 14.44
CA MET A 147 4.88 -4.25 15.42
C MET A 147 4.88 -5.71 15.84
N PHE A 148 4.91 -6.63 14.89
CA PHE A 148 4.98 -8.07 15.09
C PHE A 148 6.25 -8.63 14.45
N ASP A 149 6.79 -9.73 14.98
CA ASP A 149 8.04 -10.33 14.52
C ASP A 149 7.85 -11.23 13.29
N PHE A 150 8.39 -10.78 12.15
CA PHE A 150 8.44 -11.52 10.88
C PHE A 150 9.87 -11.57 10.32
N ARG A 151 10.87 -11.77 11.18
CA ARG A 151 12.30 -11.85 10.78
C ARG A 151 12.62 -12.99 9.83
N ASN A 152 11.68 -13.87 9.54
CA ASN A 152 11.79 -14.92 8.53
C ASN A 152 11.10 -14.55 7.20
N GLY A 153 10.64 -13.30 7.05
CA GLY A 153 9.96 -12.80 5.86
C GLY A 153 8.43 -12.85 5.91
N PRO A 154 7.77 -12.59 4.78
CA PRO A 154 6.31 -12.63 4.70
C PRO A 154 5.76 -14.03 5.02
N PRO A 155 4.57 -14.13 5.63
CA PRO A 155 3.94 -15.43 5.85
C PRO A 155 3.52 -16.06 4.53
N LYS A 156 3.59 -17.38 4.42
CA LYS A 156 3.08 -18.16 3.28
C LYS A 156 1.62 -18.52 3.55
N THR A 157 0.69 -17.66 3.16
CA THR A 157 -0.74 -17.89 3.43
C THR A 157 -1.36 -18.85 2.43
N HIS A 158 -1.01 -18.74 1.16
CA HIS A 158 -1.46 -19.62 0.11
C HIS A 158 -0.26 -20.20 -0.68
N GLU A 159 -0.42 -21.40 -1.23
CA GLU A 159 0.58 -22.04 -2.08
C GLU A 159 0.27 -21.76 -3.56
N HIS A 160 1.28 -21.31 -4.30
CA HIS A 160 1.21 -21.12 -5.75
C HIS A 160 2.21 -22.03 -6.46
N ASP A 161 3.42 -21.53 -6.75
CA ASP A 161 4.44 -22.24 -7.51
C ASP A 161 5.53 -22.87 -6.63
N ASN A 162 5.26 -23.08 -5.35
CA ASN A 162 6.19 -23.62 -4.33
C ASN A 162 7.48 -22.80 -4.16
N ASN A 163 7.49 -21.54 -4.58
CA ASN A 163 8.60 -20.65 -4.28
C ASN A 163 8.49 -20.08 -2.86
N PRO A 164 9.61 -19.71 -2.23
CA PRO A 164 9.57 -19.05 -0.93
C PRO A 164 8.89 -17.68 -1.03
N PRO A 165 8.14 -17.26 0.02
CA PRO A 165 7.52 -15.95 0.06
C PRO A 165 8.60 -14.86 0.13
N ARG A 166 8.40 -13.78 -0.62
CA ARG A 166 9.34 -12.65 -0.72
C ARG A 166 8.60 -11.32 -0.68
N GLY A 167 9.27 -10.31 -0.17
CA GLY A 167 8.84 -8.93 -0.27
C GLY A 167 9.75 -8.14 -1.20
N PHE A 168 9.16 -7.32 -2.05
CA PHE A 168 9.86 -6.40 -2.93
C PHE A 168 9.38 -4.97 -2.71
N GLY A 169 10.22 -3.99 -3.03
CA GLY A 169 9.81 -2.59 -2.87
C GLY A 169 10.41 -1.64 -3.89
N ILE A 170 9.80 -0.48 -3.98
CA ILE A 170 10.35 0.68 -4.68
C ILE A 170 10.57 1.78 -3.65
N PHE A 171 11.75 2.39 -3.70
CA PHE A 171 12.13 3.51 -2.84
C PHE A 171 12.10 4.83 -3.62
N HIS A 172 11.52 5.86 -3.00
CA HIS A 172 11.60 7.23 -3.47
C HIS A 172 12.18 8.10 -2.35
N GLU A 173 13.31 8.77 -2.60
CA GLU A 173 14.04 9.61 -1.62
C GLU A 173 14.32 8.92 -0.28
N GLY A 174 14.67 7.63 -0.32
CA GLY A 174 14.93 6.81 0.86
C GLY A 174 13.69 6.21 1.54
N ARG A 175 12.48 6.65 1.18
CA ARG A 175 11.22 6.11 1.69
C ARG A 175 10.74 4.93 0.84
N LEU A 176 10.37 3.82 1.47
CA LEU A 176 9.67 2.72 0.82
C LEU A 176 8.25 3.22 0.46
N CYS A 177 7.97 3.42 -0.83
CA CYS A 177 6.68 3.91 -1.29
C CYS A 177 5.80 2.85 -1.97
N VAL A 178 6.40 1.76 -2.44
CA VAL A 178 5.69 0.56 -2.93
C VAL A 178 6.25 -0.64 -2.18
N TYR A 179 5.36 -1.47 -1.63
CA TYR A 179 5.70 -2.78 -1.10
C TYR A 179 4.87 -3.86 -1.80
N TYR A 180 5.51 -4.94 -2.19
CA TYR A 180 4.91 -6.02 -2.97
C TYR A 180 5.26 -7.37 -2.36
N THR A 181 4.26 -8.18 -2.06
CA THR A 181 4.42 -9.57 -1.61
C THR A 181 4.24 -10.53 -2.79
N TYR A 182 5.23 -11.39 -2.96
CA TYR A 182 5.29 -12.43 -3.98
C TYR A 182 5.28 -13.80 -3.31
N GLU A 183 4.47 -14.75 -3.83
CA GLU A 183 4.35 -16.11 -3.30
C GLU A 183 3.95 -16.18 -1.80
N SER A 184 3.25 -15.18 -1.32
CA SER A 184 2.90 -15.00 0.09
C SER A 184 1.39 -15.01 0.31
N ASN A 185 0.67 -14.20 -0.44
CA ASN A 185 -0.78 -14.03 -0.45
C ASN A 185 -1.41 -13.80 0.95
N PRO A 186 -0.91 -12.85 1.75
CA PRO A 186 -1.47 -12.60 3.06
C PRO A 186 -2.91 -12.06 3.02
N SER A 187 -3.36 -11.44 1.91
CA SER A 187 -4.73 -10.92 1.82
C SER A 187 -5.80 -12.00 1.85
N ASP A 188 -5.52 -13.23 1.41
CA ASP A 188 -6.40 -14.39 1.59
C ASP A 188 -6.65 -14.69 3.07
N GLY A 189 -5.64 -14.46 3.91
CA GLY A 189 -5.78 -14.62 5.35
C GLY A 189 -6.58 -13.51 6.02
N TRP A 190 -6.77 -12.36 5.35
CA TRP A 190 -7.60 -11.27 5.85
C TRP A 190 -9.08 -11.48 5.53
N ALA A 191 -9.41 -12.21 4.46
CA ALA A 191 -10.78 -12.50 4.06
C ALA A 191 -11.57 -13.23 5.17
N ASP A 192 -12.88 -13.29 5.02
CA ASP A 192 -13.71 -14.03 5.97
C ASP A 192 -13.32 -15.52 6.02
N PRO A 193 -13.43 -16.19 7.20
CA PRO A 193 -12.91 -17.56 7.40
C PRO A 193 -13.42 -18.59 6.39
N GLU A 194 -14.65 -18.40 5.93
CA GLU A 194 -15.32 -19.33 5.00
C GLU A 194 -14.85 -19.19 3.55
N VAL A 195 -14.18 -18.09 3.19
CA VAL A 195 -13.77 -17.82 1.79
C VAL A 195 -12.64 -18.78 1.40
N HIS A 196 -11.49 -18.65 2.04
CA HIS A 196 -10.31 -19.49 1.74
C HIS A 196 -10.13 -20.67 2.70
N LYS A 197 -10.93 -20.73 3.78
CA LYS A 197 -10.87 -21.79 4.81
C LYS A 197 -9.50 -21.97 5.43
N ASN A 198 -8.73 -20.90 5.50
CA ASN A 198 -7.42 -20.89 6.12
C ASN A 198 -7.54 -21.22 7.62
N PRO A 199 -6.62 -22.01 8.20
CA PRO A 199 -6.58 -22.26 9.63
C PRO A 199 -6.52 -20.94 10.43
N PRO A 200 -7.16 -20.87 11.61
CA PRO A 200 -7.17 -19.65 12.42
C PRO A 200 -5.79 -19.06 12.69
N ALA A 201 -4.79 -19.90 12.99
CA ALA A 201 -3.41 -19.45 13.23
C ALA A 201 -2.79 -18.81 11.99
N LYS A 202 -3.03 -19.35 10.80
CA LYS A 202 -2.53 -18.80 9.53
C LYS A 202 -3.20 -17.46 9.21
N ARG A 203 -4.50 -17.33 9.48
CA ARG A 203 -5.23 -16.06 9.34
C ARG A 203 -4.70 -14.99 10.30
N GLU A 204 -4.49 -15.36 11.56
CA GLU A 204 -3.93 -14.43 12.55
C GLU A 204 -2.53 -13.96 12.16
N GLU A 205 -1.67 -14.85 11.67
CA GLU A 205 -0.34 -14.51 11.15
C GLU A 205 -0.43 -13.52 9.98
N ALA A 206 -1.32 -13.76 9.02
CA ALA A 206 -1.55 -12.87 7.88
C ALA A 206 -2.05 -11.48 8.32
N LEU A 207 -2.99 -11.40 9.27
CA LEU A 207 -3.49 -10.14 9.83
C LEU A 207 -2.39 -9.37 10.60
N LYS A 208 -1.55 -10.07 11.36
CA LYS A 208 -0.37 -9.48 12.02
C LYS A 208 0.60 -8.89 10.99
N PHE A 209 0.85 -9.61 9.91
CA PHE A 209 1.73 -9.14 8.85
C PHE A 209 1.15 -7.91 8.12
N GLY A 210 -0.14 -7.94 7.79
CA GLY A 210 -0.84 -6.78 7.23
C GLY A 210 -0.78 -5.56 8.15
N THR A 211 -0.84 -5.78 9.47
CA THR A 211 -0.67 -4.72 10.45
C THR A 211 0.72 -4.11 10.38
N ASN A 212 1.79 -4.91 10.26
CA ASN A 212 3.15 -4.39 10.07
C ASN A 212 3.25 -3.49 8.82
N ILE A 213 2.65 -3.92 7.70
CA ILE A 213 2.67 -3.14 6.46
C ILE A 213 2.01 -1.78 6.66
N VAL A 214 0.84 -1.75 7.32
CA VAL A 214 0.11 -0.50 7.59
C VAL A 214 0.87 0.39 8.59
N VAL A 215 1.35 -0.18 9.69
CA VAL A 215 2.14 0.58 10.69
C VAL A 215 3.39 1.18 10.04
N TRP A 216 4.11 0.38 9.24
CA TRP A 216 5.28 0.86 8.51
C TRP A 216 4.96 2.03 7.58
N ALA A 217 3.88 1.91 6.79
CA ALA A 217 3.44 2.96 5.88
C ALA A 217 3.07 4.27 6.60
N LEU A 218 2.52 4.19 7.80
CA LEU A 218 2.14 5.36 8.60
C LEU A 218 3.31 6.01 9.35
N MET A 219 4.42 5.29 9.53
CA MET A 219 5.62 5.79 10.22
C MET A 219 6.63 6.47 9.27
N ASN A 220 6.49 6.29 7.98
CA ASN A 220 7.41 6.73 6.94
C ASN A 220 6.66 7.51 5.86
#